data_fa880ffe3e0927a4edd49ba7407bd374
#
_entry.id   fa880ffe3e0927a4edd49ba7407bd374
#
_cell.length_a   1.000
_cell.length_b   1.000
_cell.length_c   1.000
_cell.angle_alpha   90.00
_cell.angle_beta   90.00
_cell.angle_gamma   90.00
#
_symmetry.space_group_name_H-M   'P 1'
#
loop_
_entity.id
_entity.type
_entity.pdbx_description
1 polymer ?
#
loop_
_entity_poly.entity_id
_entity_poly.type
_entity_poly.pdbx_seq_one_letter_code
_entity_poly.pdbx_strand_id
1 'polypeptide(L)'
;MITIVGGVYRERCMRPAWDDIYGSAGRAATAIARFGGQAELHACVDSDTQIVVDARAAAEGFRFNATAAQAGVTFEYIHGLANPDIRRGSQVKSELHVEAEKVLRFGMIDGTAVVRAEYAVFDPQNADGPESFKANGSEAKHLALVLNRHEANLLAPASSGTSAQELAIALAEQEGADVVVIKMGPLGALVYDKGTITTVPAYRTERVWKIGSGDTFAAHFALGWMDNGRSAHDAAFAASIATAFYCQNQGFPDATLLAEFKPQALQPSTRYRDGYAPKVYLAGPFFTLAELWLVGQARRDLLAMGLDVFSPYHDVGLGSAEDVVEKDLEGVHNCDALFAIGDGLDSGTIYEIGYARALNKPVVFYAENESNEDKKMIEGSDCRTTDDYVSAIYQTVWEAVEI
;
A
#
# COMPACT_ATOMS: atom_id res chain seq x y z
N MET A 1 24.47 3.07 11.15
CA MET A 1 23.73 1.81 11.35
C MET A 1 22.34 2.14 11.87
N ILE A 2 21.31 1.52 11.29
CA ILE A 2 19.91 1.71 11.74
C ILE A 2 19.49 0.47 12.53
N THR A 3 19.05 0.67 13.76
CA THR A 3 18.42 -0.36 14.57
C THR A 3 16.94 -0.43 14.22
N ILE A 4 16.45 -1.61 13.86
CA ILE A 4 15.08 -1.85 13.45
C ILE A 4 14.42 -2.71 14.52
N VAL A 5 13.22 -2.33 14.94
CA VAL A 5 12.45 -3.12 15.91
C VAL A 5 10.99 -3.22 15.48
N GLY A 6 10.44 -4.42 15.53
CA GLY A 6 9.06 -4.67 15.11
C GLY A 6 8.79 -6.14 14.84
N GLY A 7 7.63 -6.41 14.23
CA GLY A 7 7.20 -7.76 13.95
C GLY A 7 7.95 -8.43 12.79
N VAL A 8 8.24 -9.71 13.00
CA VAL A 8 8.70 -10.65 11.96
C VAL A 8 7.69 -11.78 11.90
N TYR A 9 7.00 -11.88 10.78
CA TYR A 9 5.82 -12.73 10.64
C TYR A 9 5.84 -13.52 9.35
N ARG A 10 5.22 -14.68 9.35
CA ARG A 10 4.91 -15.39 8.12
C ARG A 10 3.75 -14.70 7.41
N GLU A 11 3.89 -14.47 6.14
CA GLU A 11 2.88 -13.83 5.30
C GLU A 11 2.57 -14.73 4.12
N ARG A 12 1.30 -15.00 3.90
CA ARG A 12 0.81 -15.83 2.80
C ARG A 12 -0.23 -15.07 2.01
N CYS A 13 -0.11 -15.07 0.68
CA CYS A 13 -1.11 -14.52 -0.22
C CYS A 13 -1.61 -15.60 -1.17
N MET A 14 -2.93 -15.65 -1.37
CA MET A 14 -3.54 -16.65 -2.27
C MET A 14 -3.43 -16.22 -3.73
N ARG A 15 -3.63 -14.91 -4.00
CA ARG A 15 -3.59 -14.33 -5.35
C ARG A 15 -2.86 -12.98 -5.36
N PRO A 16 -1.69 -12.93 -6.03
CA PRO A 16 -0.91 -14.06 -6.56
C PRO A 16 -0.37 -14.95 -5.43
N ALA A 17 -0.08 -16.23 -5.73
CA ALA A 17 0.40 -17.18 -4.75
C ALA A 17 1.79 -16.77 -4.23
N TRP A 18 1.91 -16.56 -2.91
CA TRP A 18 3.14 -16.17 -2.26
C TRP A 18 3.14 -16.62 -0.79
N ASP A 19 4.29 -17.04 -0.28
CA ASP A 19 4.47 -17.48 1.11
C ASP A 19 5.92 -17.20 1.52
N ASP A 20 6.13 -16.31 2.49
CA ASP A 20 7.47 -15.98 3.01
C ASP A 20 7.40 -15.48 4.45
N ILE A 21 8.56 -15.35 5.08
CA ILE A 21 8.72 -14.82 6.43
C ILE A 21 9.42 -13.46 6.32
N TYR A 22 8.66 -12.39 6.51
CA TYR A 22 9.18 -11.03 6.56
C TYR A 22 8.63 -10.26 7.76
N GLY A 23 7.33 -9.97 7.79
CA GLY A 23 6.80 -8.92 8.64
C GLY A 23 7.41 -7.57 8.31
N SER A 24 6.99 -6.52 8.98
CA SER A 24 7.44 -5.16 8.69
C SER A 24 8.91 -4.94 8.98
N ALA A 25 9.36 -5.39 10.15
CA ALA A 25 10.74 -5.18 10.59
C ALA A 25 11.74 -6.03 9.80
N GLY A 26 11.42 -7.29 9.51
CA GLY A 26 12.26 -8.16 8.69
C GLY A 26 12.41 -7.64 7.27
N ARG A 27 11.31 -7.14 6.69
CA ARG A 27 11.31 -6.52 5.36
C ARG A 27 12.17 -5.25 5.33
N ALA A 28 12.05 -4.40 6.36
CA ALA A 28 12.86 -3.20 6.46
C ALA A 28 14.35 -3.50 6.60
N ALA A 29 14.73 -4.53 7.37
CA ALA A 29 16.11 -4.96 7.50
C ALA A 29 16.70 -5.40 6.16
N THR A 30 15.97 -6.23 5.41
CA THR A 30 16.33 -6.64 4.05
C THR A 30 16.45 -5.44 3.10
N ALA A 31 15.47 -4.54 3.10
CA ALA A 31 15.47 -3.38 2.21
C ALA A 31 16.69 -2.47 2.46
N ILE A 32 17.01 -2.18 3.72
CA ILE A 32 18.16 -1.34 4.10
C ILE A 32 19.48 -2.03 3.75
N ALA A 33 19.62 -3.31 4.08
CA ALA A 33 20.86 -4.06 3.82
C ALA A 33 21.13 -4.20 2.32
N ARG A 34 20.13 -4.55 1.52
CA ARG A 34 20.24 -4.66 0.07
C ARG A 34 20.59 -3.33 -0.60
N PHE A 35 20.13 -2.23 -0.04
CA PHE A 35 20.49 -0.90 -0.54
C PHE A 35 21.89 -0.45 -0.10
N GLY A 36 22.62 -1.26 0.65
CA GLY A 36 23.99 -1.00 1.12
C GLY A 36 24.04 -0.31 2.49
N GLY A 37 22.92 -0.14 3.18
CA GLY A 37 22.88 0.38 4.54
C GLY A 37 23.23 -0.69 5.58
N GLN A 38 23.69 -0.26 6.74
CA GLN A 38 23.91 -1.16 7.88
C GLN A 38 22.66 -1.24 8.73
N ALA A 39 22.13 -2.46 8.93
CA ALA A 39 20.91 -2.72 9.68
C ALA A 39 21.16 -3.71 10.84
N GLU A 40 20.43 -3.50 11.94
CA GLU A 40 20.35 -4.40 13.08
C GLU A 40 18.89 -4.60 13.45
N LEU A 41 18.39 -5.84 13.33
CA LEU A 41 16.99 -6.21 13.56
C LEU A 41 16.80 -6.77 14.97
N HIS A 42 15.79 -6.26 15.68
CA HIS A 42 15.30 -6.81 16.95
C HIS A 42 13.84 -7.24 16.77
N ALA A 43 13.55 -8.52 17.02
CA ALA A 43 12.18 -9.05 16.89
C ALA A 43 11.93 -10.23 17.84
N CYS A 44 10.65 -10.46 18.12
CA CYS A 44 10.19 -11.66 18.82
C CYS A 44 9.92 -12.75 17.77
N VAL A 45 10.53 -13.92 17.92
CA VAL A 45 10.38 -15.02 16.95
C VAL A 45 10.37 -16.38 17.65
N ASP A 46 9.64 -17.33 17.08
CA ASP A 46 9.75 -18.74 17.44
C ASP A 46 11.01 -19.38 16.82
N SER A 47 11.31 -20.61 17.20
CA SER A 47 12.51 -21.34 16.75
C SER A 47 12.57 -21.51 15.24
N ASP A 48 11.45 -21.78 14.59
CA ASP A 48 11.38 -22.05 13.15
C ASP A 48 11.58 -20.75 12.35
N THR A 49 10.92 -19.68 12.77
CA THR A 49 11.10 -18.34 12.23
C THR A 49 12.53 -17.85 12.41
N GLN A 50 13.13 -18.10 13.57
CA GLN A 50 14.52 -17.71 13.87
C GLN A 50 15.50 -18.32 12.85
N ILE A 51 15.38 -19.61 12.56
CA ILE A 51 16.27 -20.31 11.59
C ILE A 51 16.23 -19.58 10.22
N VAL A 52 15.04 -19.21 9.76
CA VAL A 52 14.87 -18.52 8.45
C VAL A 52 15.48 -17.13 8.48
N VAL A 53 15.25 -16.37 9.56
CA VAL A 53 15.75 -15.00 9.68
C VAL A 53 17.28 -14.98 9.88
N ASP A 54 17.85 -15.90 10.64
CA ASP A 54 19.30 -16.04 10.80
C ASP A 54 19.97 -16.31 9.44
N ALA A 55 19.41 -17.24 8.65
CA ALA A 55 19.92 -17.54 7.31
C ALA A 55 19.82 -16.31 6.38
N ARG A 56 18.71 -15.58 6.42
CA ARG A 56 18.53 -14.35 5.63
C ARG A 56 19.49 -13.25 6.08
N ALA A 57 19.66 -13.05 7.38
CA ALA A 57 20.59 -12.07 7.94
C ALA A 57 22.03 -12.32 7.49
N ALA A 58 22.44 -13.58 7.51
CA ALA A 58 23.76 -14.00 6.99
C ALA A 58 23.92 -13.75 5.48
N ALA A 59 22.87 -14.03 4.71
CA ALA A 59 22.90 -13.89 3.25
C ALA A 59 22.86 -12.40 2.80
N GLU A 60 22.12 -11.55 3.49
CA GLU A 60 21.89 -10.16 3.11
C GLU A 60 22.75 -9.15 3.89
N GLY A 61 23.46 -9.60 4.93
CA GLY A 61 24.46 -8.81 5.64
C GLY A 61 23.90 -7.86 6.69
N PHE A 62 22.76 -8.14 7.31
CA PHE A 62 22.28 -7.44 8.49
C PHE A 62 22.48 -8.26 9.77
N ARG A 63 22.46 -7.61 10.95
CA ARG A 63 22.52 -8.28 12.25
C ARG A 63 21.10 -8.63 12.72
N PHE A 64 20.95 -9.76 13.40
CA PHE A 64 19.67 -10.15 13.98
C PHE A 64 19.80 -10.50 15.46
N ASN A 65 18.96 -9.87 16.29
CA ASN A 65 18.82 -10.09 17.71
C ASN A 65 17.42 -10.64 18.00
N ALA A 66 17.34 -11.95 18.13
CA ALA A 66 16.10 -12.66 18.41
C ALA A 66 15.73 -12.61 19.89
N THR A 67 14.47 -12.31 20.19
CA THR A 67 13.83 -12.58 21.47
C THR A 67 12.89 -13.76 21.29
N ALA A 68 13.04 -14.80 22.14
CA ALA A 68 12.27 -16.02 21.97
C ALA A 68 10.77 -15.80 22.21
N ALA A 69 9.95 -16.22 21.25
CA ALA A 69 8.50 -16.32 21.36
C ALA A 69 8.06 -17.78 21.37
N GLN A 70 6.89 -18.08 21.99
CA GLN A 70 6.38 -19.44 22.05
C GLN A 70 5.85 -19.97 20.71
N ALA A 71 5.31 -19.09 19.90
CA ALA A 71 4.80 -19.40 18.55
C ALA A 71 4.78 -18.15 17.69
N GLY A 72 4.97 -18.33 16.39
CA GLY A 72 4.98 -17.26 15.40
C GLY A 72 3.58 -16.74 15.06
N VAL A 73 3.56 -15.57 14.45
CA VAL A 73 2.35 -14.94 13.89
C VAL A 73 2.30 -15.18 12.39
N THR A 74 1.12 -15.47 11.87
CA THR A 74 0.90 -15.65 10.42
C THR A 74 -0.20 -14.73 9.94
N PHE A 75 0.04 -14.06 8.81
CA PHE A 75 -0.92 -13.27 8.05
C PHE A 75 -1.33 -14.02 6.80
N GLU A 76 -2.62 -14.21 6.57
CA GLU A 76 -3.15 -14.88 5.38
C GLU A 76 -4.03 -13.90 4.60
N TYR A 77 -3.63 -13.57 3.37
CA TYR A 77 -4.31 -12.64 2.47
C TYR A 77 -4.96 -13.40 1.32
N ILE A 78 -6.18 -13.06 0.93
CA ILE A 78 -6.78 -13.51 -0.34
C ILE A 78 -6.08 -12.81 -1.51
N HIS A 79 -5.92 -11.49 -1.42
CA HIS A 79 -5.15 -10.64 -2.35
C HIS A 79 -4.52 -9.46 -1.59
N GLY A 80 -3.61 -8.75 -2.22
CA GLY A 80 -2.80 -7.71 -1.54
C GLY A 80 -3.56 -6.48 -1.01
N LEU A 81 -4.85 -6.31 -1.34
CA LEU A 81 -5.71 -5.27 -0.75
C LEU A 81 -6.66 -5.83 0.32
N ALA A 82 -6.76 -7.15 0.46
CA ALA A 82 -7.62 -7.75 1.47
C ALA A 82 -7.09 -7.51 2.89
N ASN A 83 -8.01 -7.37 3.84
CA ASN A 83 -7.64 -7.48 5.24
C ASN A 83 -7.20 -8.93 5.52
N PRO A 84 -6.03 -9.15 6.13
CA PRO A 84 -5.55 -10.50 6.40
C PRO A 84 -6.32 -11.19 7.53
N ASP A 85 -6.47 -12.50 7.41
CA ASP A 85 -6.73 -13.34 8.56
C ASP A 85 -5.44 -13.52 9.36
N ILE A 86 -5.46 -13.17 10.65
CA ILE A 86 -4.27 -13.16 11.49
C ILE A 86 -4.35 -14.30 12.49
N ARG A 87 -3.43 -15.26 12.37
CA ARG A 87 -3.22 -16.31 13.36
C ARG A 87 -2.16 -15.84 14.36
N ARG A 88 -2.61 -15.49 15.55
CA ARG A 88 -1.73 -15.07 16.65
C ARG A 88 -1.19 -16.30 17.36
N GLY A 89 0.14 -16.41 17.41
CA GLY A 89 0.78 -17.59 17.97
C GLY A 89 0.75 -17.64 19.50
N SER A 90 1.05 -16.54 20.21
CA SER A 90 1.13 -16.48 21.67
C SER A 90 0.20 -15.41 22.23
N GLN A 91 -0.37 -15.70 23.42
CA GLN A 91 -1.12 -14.71 24.22
C GLN A 91 -0.18 -13.83 25.05
N VAL A 92 1.06 -14.23 25.23
CA VAL A 92 2.05 -13.49 26.04
C VAL A 92 2.77 -12.49 25.13
N LYS A 93 2.55 -11.21 25.39
CA LYS A 93 3.26 -10.13 24.70
C LYS A 93 4.63 -9.90 25.34
N SER A 94 5.65 -9.82 24.53
CA SER A 94 7.02 -9.48 24.96
C SER A 94 7.23 -7.98 24.94
N GLU A 95 8.07 -7.47 25.84
CA GLU A 95 8.53 -6.09 25.83
C GLU A 95 10.00 -6.04 25.45
N LEU A 96 10.30 -5.34 24.36
CA LEU A 96 11.67 -5.11 23.90
C LEU A 96 12.12 -3.73 24.35
N HIS A 97 13.37 -3.63 24.80
CA HIS A 97 14.00 -2.35 25.12
C HIS A 97 15.14 -2.10 24.13
N VAL A 98 15.06 -0.99 23.41
CA VAL A 98 16.04 -0.62 22.38
C VAL A 98 16.54 0.78 22.66
N GLU A 99 17.85 0.90 22.86
CA GLU A 99 18.55 2.17 22.98
C GLU A 99 19.61 2.27 21.90
N ALA A 100 19.44 3.21 20.95
CA ALA A 100 20.34 3.40 19.82
C ALA A 100 20.24 4.83 19.27
N GLU A 101 21.27 5.26 18.52
CA GLU A 101 21.27 6.59 17.89
C GLU A 101 20.13 6.74 16.86
N LYS A 102 19.90 5.71 16.02
CA LYS A 102 18.94 5.71 14.91
C LYS A 102 18.05 4.48 14.99
N VAL A 103 16.75 4.68 15.17
CA VAL A 103 15.78 3.58 15.31
C VAL A 103 14.66 3.70 14.29
N LEU A 104 14.39 2.61 13.57
CA LEU A 104 13.15 2.41 12.81
C LEU A 104 12.26 1.44 13.61
N ARG A 105 11.15 1.96 14.15
CA ARG A 105 10.19 1.19 14.93
C ARG A 105 8.92 0.96 14.13
N PHE A 106 8.44 -0.29 14.16
CA PHE A 106 7.11 -0.67 13.69
C PHE A 106 6.21 -1.09 14.84
N GLY A 107 4.91 -0.97 14.66
CA GLY A 107 3.93 -1.61 15.54
C GLY A 107 4.08 -3.14 15.52
N MET A 108 3.72 -3.79 16.64
CA MET A 108 3.88 -5.24 16.85
C MET A 108 2.58 -5.84 17.36
N ILE A 109 2.29 -7.08 16.95
CA ILE A 109 1.14 -7.87 17.46
C ILE A 109 1.56 -8.70 18.67
N ASP A 110 2.76 -9.23 18.64
CA ASP A 110 3.33 -10.17 19.61
C ASP A 110 4.11 -9.50 20.75
N GLY A 111 4.16 -8.15 20.73
CA GLY A 111 4.88 -7.41 21.76
C GLY A 111 4.71 -5.90 21.67
N THR A 112 5.58 -5.22 22.38
CA THR A 112 5.82 -3.77 22.25
C THR A 112 7.32 -3.50 22.33
N ALA A 113 7.76 -2.39 21.76
CA ALA A 113 9.15 -1.97 21.84
C ALA A 113 9.24 -0.58 22.47
N VAL A 114 9.87 -0.49 23.65
CA VAL A 114 10.25 0.78 24.27
C VAL A 114 11.56 1.25 23.67
N VAL A 115 11.55 2.41 23.03
CA VAL A 115 12.67 2.96 22.26
C VAL A 115 13.21 4.21 22.91
N ARG A 116 14.55 4.32 23.02
CA ARG A 116 15.26 5.56 23.33
C ARG A 116 16.27 5.85 22.25
N ALA A 117 16.08 6.99 21.54
CA ALA A 117 16.88 7.30 20.36
C ALA A 117 17.19 8.79 20.21
N GLU A 118 18.29 9.11 19.52
CA GLU A 118 18.50 10.46 18.99
C GLU A 118 17.53 10.72 17.83
N TYR A 119 17.42 9.76 16.87
CA TYR A 119 16.51 9.80 15.74
C TYR A 119 15.62 8.56 15.73
N ALA A 120 14.31 8.75 15.61
CA ALA A 120 13.36 7.67 15.42
C ALA A 120 12.46 7.91 14.22
N VAL A 121 12.28 6.88 13.40
CA VAL A 121 11.18 6.77 12.43
C VAL A 121 10.19 5.74 12.99
N PHE A 122 8.93 6.09 13.06
CA PHE A 122 7.88 5.23 13.59
C PHE A 122 6.75 5.02 12.58
N ASP A 123 6.50 3.77 12.23
CA ASP A 123 5.32 3.31 11.51
C ASP A 123 4.39 2.60 12.50
N PRO A 124 3.25 3.21 12.90
CA PRO A 124 2.42 2.71 14.00
C PRO A 124 1.52 1.54 13.60
N GLN A 125 1.71 0.94 12.43
CA GLN A 125 0.86 -0.13 11.93
C GLN A 125 0.70 -1.26 12.97
N ASN A 126 -0.55 -1.56 13.31
CA ASN A 126 -0.90 -2.65 14.22
C ASN A 126 -2.32 -3.13 13.89
N ALA A 127 -2.54 -4.45 13.93
CA ALA A 127 -3.85 -5.06 13.69
C ALA A 127 -4.91 -4.66 14.71
N ASP A 128 -4.50 -4.29 15.92
CA ASP A 128 -5.37 -3.82 17.00
C ASP A 128 -5.63 -2.30 16.95
N GLY A 129 -5.10 -1.61 15.93
CA GLY A 129 -5.12 -0.17 15.76
C GLY A 129 -3.78 0.51 16.10
N PRO A 130 -3.50 1.68 15.49
CA PRO A 130 -2.24 2.38 15.71
C PRO A 130 -2.15 2.93 17.14
N GLU A 131 -0.94 2.89 17.69
CA GLU A 131 -0.64 3.47 19.02
C GLU A 131 0.27 4.70 18.86
N SER A 132 0.18 5.64 19.81
CA SER A 132 1.12 6.76 19.93
C SER A 132 2.55 6.26 20.17
N PHE A 133 3.55 6.95 19.61
CA PHE A 133 4.96 6.60 19.82
C PHE A 133 5.32 6.58 21.32
N LYS A 134 4.76 7.54 22.07
CA LYS A 134 5.05 7.74 23.51
C LYS A 134 4.20 6.88 24.43
N ALA A 135 3.17 6.18 23.92
CA ALA A 135 2.21 5.45 24.76
C ALA A 135 2.86 4.38 25.67
N ASN A 136 3.96 3.78 25.23
CA ASN A 136 4.70 2.77 25.98
C ASN A 136 5.97 3.32 26.68
N GLY A 137 6.15 4.64 26.76
CA GLY A 137 7.33 5.28 27.35
C GLY A 137 8.53 5.41 26.40
N SER A 138 8.32 5.28 25.08
CA SER A 138 9.36 5.57 24.09
C SER A 138 9.67 7.05 24.00
N GLU A 139 10.94 7.38 23.75
CA GLU A 139 11.46 8.73 23.66
C GLU A 139 12.42 8.86 22.46
N ALA A 140 12.32 9.96 21.74
CA ALA A 140 13.28 10.33 20.68
C ALA A 140 13.48 11.83 20.69
N LYS A 141 14.69 12.29 20.36
CA LYS A 141 14.97 13.71 20.23
C LYS A 141 14.43 14.26 18.91
N HIS A 142 14.57 13.47 17.85
CA HIS A 142 14.02 13.74 16.52
C HIS A 142 13.10 12.59 16.13
N LEU A 143 11.81 12.90 15.98
CA LEU A 143 10.78 11.91 15.64
C LEU A 143 10.19 12.18 14.27
N ALA A 144 10.14 11.16 13.42
CA ALA A 144 9.34 11.13 12.20
C ALA A 144 8.27 10.04 12.30
N LEU A 145 7.02 10.39 12.01
CA LEU A 145 5.92 9.44 11.83
C LEU A 145 5.77 9.10 10.34
N VAL A 146 5.66 7.82 10.00
CA VAL A 146 5.42 7.35 8.64
C VAL A 146 4.22 6.40 8.66
N LEU A 147 3.04 6.89 8.31
CA LEU A 147 1.80 6.16 8.49
C LEU A 147 0.89 6.31 7.26
N ASN A 148 -0.09 5.42 7.09
CA ASN A 148 -1.09 5.57 6.04
C ASN A 148 -2.23 6.50 6.50
N ARG A 149 -3.10 6.91 5.54
CA ARG A 149 -4.21 7.83 5.84
C ARG A 149 -5.21 7.26 6.86
N HIS A 150 -5.44 5.95 6.84
CA HIS A 150 -6.35 5.31 7.79
C HIS A 150 -5.79 5.34 9.22
N GLU A 151 -4.51 5.00 9.39
CA GLU A 151 -3.79 5.10 10.67
C GLU A 151 -3.76 6.56 11.16
N ALA A 152 -3.52 7.51 10.26
CA ALA A 152 -3.55 8.94 10.60
C ALA A 152 -4.91 9.39 11.14
N ASN A 153 -6.01 8.97 10.52
CA ASN A 153 -7.36 9.26 11.01
C ASN A 153 -7.67 8.64 12.37
N LEU A 154 -7.16 7.42 12.64
CA LEU A 154 -7.39 6.73 13.92
C LEU A 154 -6.54 7.33 15.05
N LEU A 155 -5.33 7.78 14.74
CA LEU A 155 -4.38 8.27 15.73
C LEU A 155 -4.56 9.75 16.06
N ALA A 156 -5.01 10.55 15.10
CA ALA A 156 -5.19 11.99 15.27
C ALA A 156 -6.33 12.31 16.24
N PRO A 157 -6.26 13.47 16.94
CA PRO A 157 -7.34 13.91 17.82
C PRO A 157 -8.68 14.02 17.09
N ALA A 158 -9.77 13.71 17.79
CA ALA A 158 -11.13 13.77 17.21
C ALA A 158 -11.55 15.18 16.73
N SER A 159 -10.87 16.23 17.20
CA SER A 159 -11.05 17.62 16.76
C SER A 159 -10.26 17.98 15.49
N SER A 160 -9.43 17.07 14.98
CA SER A 160 -8.67 17.29 13.74
C SER A 160 -9.61 17.32 12.55
N GLY A 161 -9.24 18.10 11.53
CA GLY A 161 -9.86 17.98 10.22
C GLY A 161 -9.56 16.60 9.59
N THR A 162 -10.16 16.32 8.44
CA THR A 162 -10.05 15.03 7.74
C THR A 162 -9.08 15.05 6.56
N SER A 163 -8.58 16.21 6.15
CA SER A 163 -7.58 16.31 5.09
C SER A 163 -6.23 15.79 5.55
N ALA A 164 -5.44 15.25 4.63
CA ALA A 164 -4.09 14.76 4.96
C ALA A 164 -3.20 15.85 5.58
N GLN A 165 -3.41 17.13 5.20
CA GLN A 165 -2.68 18.27 5.76
C GLN A 165 -3.06 18.53 7.21
N GLU A 166 -4.35 18.59 7.53
CA GLU A 166 -4.85 18.79 8.89
C GLU A 166 -4.41 17.65 9.81
N LEU A 167 -4.50 16.40 9.33
CA LEU A 167 -4.05 15.23 10.07
C LEU A 167 -2.54 15.29 10.35
N ALA A 168 -1.72 15.67 9.37
CA ALA A 168 -0.27 15.76 9.55
C ALA A 168 0.12 16.81 10.58
N ILE A 169 -0.52 17.99 10.56
CA ILE A 169 -0.30 19.07 11.53
C ILE A 169 -0.68 18.60 12.94
N ALA A 170 -1.89 18.05 13.08
CA ALA A 170 -2.40 17.60 14.38
C ALA A 170 -1.53 16.47 14.98
N LEU A 171 -1.07 15.53 14.18
CA LEU A 171 -0.18 14.45 14.63
C LEU A 171 1.21 14.98 15.01
N ALA A 172 1.75 15.93 14.26
CA ALA A 172 3.03 16.56 14.60
C ALA A 172 2.97 17.25 15.96
N GLU A 173 1.90 17.99 16.25
CA GLU A 173 1.67 18.65 17.54
C GLU A 173 1.45 17.63 18.66
N GLN A 174 0.58 16.63 18.47
CA GLN A 174 0.24 15.62 19.47
C GLN A 174 1.46 14.80 19.87
N GLU A 175 2.21 14.28 18.88
CA GLU A 175 3.36 13.41 19.12
C GLU A 175 4.66 14.19 19.37
N GLY A 176 4.68 15.50 19.09
CA GLY A 176 5.90 16.31 19.11
C GLY A 176 6.88 15.83 18.03
N ALA A 177 6.35 15.45 16.86
CA ALA A 177 7.14 14.96 15.78
C ALA A 177 7.69 16.09 14.89
N ASP A 178 8.97 16.02 14.53
CA ASP A 178 9.58 16.94 13.56
C ASP A 178 8.99 16.74 12.16
N VAL A 179 8.71 15.48 11.81
CA VAL A 179 8.23 15.07 10.49
C VAL A 179 7.03 14.16 10.59
N VAL A 180 6.04 14.35 9.72
CA VAL A 180 4.93 13.42 9.52
C VAL A 180 4.79 13.13 8.04
N VAL A 181 4.87 11.86 7.66
CA VAL A 181 4.66 11.39 6.29
C VAL A 181 3.37 10.58 6.25
N ILE A 182 2.37 11.07 5.51
CA ILE A 182 1.12 10.35 5.29
C ILE A 182 1.15 9.68 3.92
N LYS A 183 1.26 8.36 3.91
CA LYS A 183 1.20 7.51 2.70
C LYS A 183 -0.23 7.51 2.17
N MET A 184 -0.42 7.87 0.89
CA MET A 184 -1.73 7.96 0.23
C MET A 184 -1.92 6.88 -0.84
N GLY A 185 -1.22 5.75 -0.71
CA GLY A 185 -1.32 4.62 -1.64
C GLY A 185 -1.00 5.00 -3.09
N PRO A 186 -1.96 4.84 -4.03
CA PRO A 186 -1.72 5.12 -5.45
C PRO A 186 -1.43 6.59 -5.77
N LEU A 187 -1.58 7.50 -4.81
CA LEU A 187 -1.41 8.94 -4.99
C LEU A 187 -0.08 9.50 -4.47
N GLY A 188 0.78 8.63 -3.90
CA GLY A 188 2.05 9.03 -3.33
C GLY A 188 1.99 9.31 -1.83
N ALA A 189 2.61 10.40 -1.37
CA ALA A 189 2.61 10.77 0.05
C ALA A 189 2.63 12.29 0.26
N LEU A 190 2.06 12.72 1.37
CA LEU A 190 2.20 14.05 1.91
C LEU A 190 3.30 14.05 2.97
N VAL A 191 4.15 15.07 2.97
CA VAL A 191 5.26 15.27 3.91
C VAL A 191 5.07 16.59 4.63
N TYR A 192 4.92 16.53 5.93
CA TYR A 192 5.03 17.66 6.86
C TYR A 192 6.43 17.65 7.47
N ASP A 193 7.14 18.75 7.40
CA ASP A 193 8.46 18.96 8.01
C ASP A 193 8.48 20.32 8.70
N LYS A 194 8.38 20.35 10.02
CA LYS A 194 8.47 21.57 10.86
C LYS A 194 7.67 22.75 10.33
N GLY A 195 6.43 22.52 9.95
CA GLY A 195 5.50 23.54 9.44
C GLY A 195 5.45 23.66 7.92
N THR A 196 6.36 23.04 7.19
CA THR A 196 6.34 23.00 5.72
C THR A 196 5.64 21.75 5.23
N ILE A 197 4.68 21.91 4.29
CA ILE A 197 3.96 20.80 3.69
C ILE A 197 4.36 20.66 2.22
N THR A 198 4.76 19.47 1.83
CA THR A 198 5.07 19.09 0.45
C THR A 198 4.44 17.76 0.09
N THR A 199 4.43 17.40 -1.18
CA THR A 199 3.95 16.10 -1.65
C THR A 199 5.00 15.42 -2.50
N VAL A 200 5.03 14.09 -2.45
CA VAL A 200 5.83 13.27 -3.36
C VAL A 200 4.91 12.39 -4.19
N PRO A 201 5.16 12.22 -5.50
CA PRO A 201 4.27 11.46 -6.36
C PRO A 201 4.34 9.95 -6.07
N ALA A 202 3.28 9.24 -6.40
CA ALA A 202 3.37 7.82 -6.73
C ALA A 202 3.96 7.66 -8.14
N TYR A 203 4.34 6.43 -8.48
CA TYR A 203 4.88 6.10 -9.79
C TYR A 203 4.06 4.98 -10.43
N ARG A 204 3.77 5.11 -11.71
CA ARG A 204 3.08 4.07 -12.48
C ARG A 204 3.96 2.84 -12.63
N THR A 205 3.39 1.68 -12.40
CA THR A 205 4.01 0.37 -12.58
C THR A 205 3.07 -0.57 -13.31
N GLU A 206 3.60 -1.56 -14.01
CA GLU A 206 2.78 -2.56 -14.69
C GLU A 206 2.14 -3.53 -13.70
N ARG A 207 2.85 -3.85 -12.62
CA ARG A 207 2.38 -4.68 -11.51
C ARG A 207 2.44 -3.90 -10.20
N VAL A 208 1.52 -4.22 -9.29
CA VAL A 208 1.47 -3.60 -7.96
C VAL A 208 1.42 -4.68 -6.89
N TRP A 209 2.59 -5.10 -6.42
CA TRP A 209 2.70 -5.92 -5.24
C TRP A 209 2.56 -5.05 -3.99
N LYS A 210 1.39 -5.16 -3.32
CA LYS A 210 1.02 -4.25 -2.22
C LYS A 210 1.55 -4.66 -0.86
N ILE A 211 1.65 -5.98 -0.57
CA ILE A 211 2.10 -6.49 0.74
C ILE A 211 3.53 -6.04 0.99
N GLY A 212 3.75 -5.29 2.07
CA GLY A 212 5.05 -4.75 2.45
C GLY A 212 5.52 -3.50 1.70
N SER A 213 4.70 -2.92 0.83
CA SER A 213 5.05 -1.66 0.16
C SER A 213 5.21 -0.51 1.15
N GLY A 214 4.39 -0.47 2.22
CA GLY A 214 4.51 0.50 3.30
C GLY A 214 5.80 0.35 4.09
N ASP A 215 6.19 -0.89 4.40
CA ASP A 215 7.42 -1.19 5.13
C ASP A 215 8.67 -0.81 4.31
N THR A 216 8.64 -1.08 3.01
CA THR A 216 9.70 -0.69 2.06
C THR A 216 9.83 0.82 2.01
N PHE A 217 8.70 1.56 1.97
CA PHE A 217 8.71 3.01 2.03
C PHE A 217 9.34 3.51 3.33
N ALA A 218 8.90 2.99 4.49
CA ALA A 218 9.43 3.38 5.79
C ALA A 218 10.93 3.09 5.93
N ALA A 219 11.40 1.95 5.40
CA ALA A 219 12.80 1.57 5.40
C ALA A 219 13.69 2.54 4.58
N HIS A 220 13.29 2.84 3.34
CA HIS A 220 14.04 3.78 2.49
C HIS A 220 13.94 5.22 2.96
N PHE A 221 12.80 5.63 3.53
CA PHE A 221 12.66 6.92 4.19
C PHE A 221 13.64 7.03 5.38
N ALA A 222 13.65 6.04 6.25
CA ALA A 222 14.54 5.99 7.41
C ALA A 222 16.02 6.06 6.99
N LEU A 223 16.42 5.30 5.98
CA LEU A 223 17.77 5.33 5.43
C LEU A 223 18.11 6.72 4.87
N GLY A 224 17.21 7.34 4.12
CA GLY A 224 17.41 8.67 3.56
C GLY A 224 17.52 9.75 4.63
N TRP A 225 16.58 9.79 5.56
CA TRP A 225 16.46 10.84 6.55
C TRP A 225 17.45 10.69 7.70
N MET A 226 17.59 9.50 8.30
CA MET A 226 18.44 9.29 9.46
C MET A 226 19.92 9.05 9.12
N ASP A 227 20.19 8.31 8.04
CA ASP A 227 21.54 7.85 7.76
C ASP A 227 22.27 8.71 6.72
N ASN A 228 21.54 9.12 5.68
CA ASN A 228 22.10 9.95 4.61
C ASN A 228 21.89 11.45 4.81
N GLY A 229 21.21 11.88 5.89
CA GLY A 229 20.98 13.29 6.23
C GLY A 229 20.20 14.09 5.18
N ARG A 230 19.33 13.43 4.41
CA ARG A 230 18.47 14.08 3.42
C ARG A 230 17.36 14.87 4.11
N SER A 231 16.81 15.87 3.42
CA SER A 231 15.55 16.49 3.83
C SER A 231 14.44 15.45 3.89
N ALA A 232 13.39 15.70 4.70
CA ALA A 232 12.24 14.78 4.78
C ALA A 232 11.57 14.59 3.41
N HIS A 233 11.49 15.66 2.60
CA HIS A 233 10.98 15.59 1.23
C HIS A 233 11.84 14.67 0.34
N ASP A 234 13.16 14.86 0.31
CA ASP A 234 14.06 14.08 -0.56
C ASP A 234 14.14 12.62 -0.12
N ALA A 235 14.06 12.35 1.20
CA ALA A 235 13.99 11.00 1.73
C ALA A 235 12.68 10.30 1.31
N ALA A 236 11.54 10.99 1.41
CA ALA A 236 10.24 10.47 0.98
C ALA A 236 10.15 10.27 -0.55
N PHE A 237 10.76 11.20 -1.32
CA PHE A 237 10.84 11.08 -2.77
C PHE A 237 11.62 9.83 -3.20
N ALA A 238 12.80 9.61 -2.61
CA ALA A 238 13.60 8.42 -2.87
C ALA A 238 12.88 7.13 -2.41
N ALA A 239 12.19 7.18 -1.26
CA ALA A 239 11.39 6.08 -0.75
C ALA A 239 10.22 5.72 -1.68
N SER A 240 9.56 6.72 -2.28
CA SER A 240 8.47 6.49 -3.24
C SER A 240 8.96 5.75 -4.49
N ILE A 241 10.13 6.11 -5.05
CA ILE A 241 10.72 5.41 -6.20
C ILE A 241 11.11 3.96 -5.82
N ALA A 242 11.75 3.77 -4.66
CA ALA A 242 12.13 2.44 -4.19
C ALA A 242 10.91 1.54 -3.94
N THR A 243 9.81 2.13 -3.43
CA THR A 243 8.54 1.44 -3.25
C THR A 243 7.91 1.05 -4.58
N ALA A 244 7.95 1.91 -5.60
CA ALA A 244 7.49 1.58 -6.93
C ALA A 244 8.28 0.42 -7.54
N PHE A 245 9.61 0.41 -7.37
CA PHE A 245 10.46 -0.72 -7.76
C PHE A 245 10.03 -2.03 -7.07
N TYR A 246 9.83 -1.96 -5.75
CA TYR A 246 9.38 -3.10 -4.96
C TYR A 246 8.00 -3.60 -5.43
N CYS A 247 7.05 -2.70 -5.67
CA CYS A 247 5.73 -3.06 -6.16
C CYS A 247 5.78 -3.76 -7.52
N GLN A 248 6.61 -3.26 -8.44
CA GLN A 248 6.72 -3.83 -9.79
C GLN A 248 7.43 -5.18 -9.81
N ASN A 249 8.49 -5.34 -9.02
CA ASN A 249 9.40 -6.50 -9.11
C ASN A 249 9.21 -7.51 -7.98
N GLN A 250 8.37 -7.22 -6.99
CA GLN A 250 8.18 -8.00 -5.77
C GLN A 250 9.54 -8.29 -5.07
N GLY A 251 10.47 -7.32 -5.16
CA GLY A 251 11.84 -7.45 -4.70
C GLY A 251 12.46 -6.12 -4.36
N PHE A 252 13.55 -6.17 -3.60
CA PHE A 252 14.22 -4.98 -3.10
C PHE A 252 15.29 -4.48 -4.08
N PRO A 253 15.32 -3.19 -4.40
CA PRO A 253 16.40 -2.64 -5.22
C PRO A 253 17.71 -2.54 -4.43
N ASP A 254 18.82 -2.72 -5.12
CA ASP A 254 20.09 -2.11 -4.74
C ASP A 254 20.23 -0.71 -5.37
N ALA A 255 21.30 -0.02 -5.05
CA ALA A 255 21.52 1.34 -5.54
C ALA A 255 21.66 1.40 -7.09
N THR A 256 22.21 0.35 -7.72
CA THR A 256 22.39 0.27 -9.18
C THR A 256 21.05 0.06 -9.88
N LEU A 257 20.29 -0.93 -9.44
CA LEU A 257 18.96 -1.24 -9.98
C LEU A 257 18.01 -0.03 -9.84
N LEU A 258 18.06 0.66 -8.69
CA LEU A 258 17.22 1.83 -8.49
C LEU A 258 17.66 3.02 -9.37
N ALA A 259 18.96 3.19 -9.62
CA ALA A 259 19.46 4.23 -10.52
C ALA A 259 19.03 4.01 -11.98
N GLU A 260 18.85 2.76 -12.40
CA GLU A 260 18.37 2.39 -13.74
C GLU A 260 16.84 2.44 -13.86
N PHE A 261 16.11 2.30 -12.77
CA PHE A 261 14.65 2.32 -12.75
C PHE A 261 14.12 3.74 -12.95
N LYS A 262 13.40 3.97 -14.05
CA LYS A 262 12.87 5.28 -14.47
C LYS A 262 11.35 5.22 -14.64
N PRO A 263 10.59 4.99 -13.56
CA PRO A 263 9.15 4.91 -13.66
C PRO A 263 8.53 6.29 -13.93
N GLN A 264 7.38 6.31 -14.58
CA GLN A 264 6.63 7.53 -14.81
C GLN A 264 5.95 7.98 -13.51
N ALA A 265 6.24 9.22 -13.09
CA ALA A 265 5.55 9.83 -11.96
C ALA A 265 4.08 10.12 -12.31
N LEU A 266 3.17 9.80 -11.39
CA LEU A 266 1.77 10.14 -11.52
C LEU A 266 1.58 11.66 -11.49
N GLN A 267 0.77 12.18 -12.41
CA GLN A 267 0.48 13.61 -12.53
C GLN A 267 -1.03 13.87 -12.42
N PRO A 268 -1.61 13.89 -11.22
CA PRO A 268 -3.03 14.16 -11.06
C PRO A 268 -3.43 15.47 -11.72
N SER A 269 -4.56 15.46 -12.40
CA SER A 269 -5.12 16.63 -13.10
C SER A 269 -5.42 17.78 -12.12
N THR A 270 -5.56 18.99 -12.65
CA THR A 270 -5.98 20.15 -11.85
C THR A 270 -7.35 19.91 -11.23
N ARG A 271 -8.29 19.34 -11.99
CA ARG A 271 -9.64 19.01 -11.54
C ARG A 271 -9.63 18.10 -10.31
N TYR A 272 -8.80 17.04 -10.33
CA TYR A 272 -8.63 16.15 -9.18
C TYR A 272 -8.02 16.89 -7.98
N ARG A 273 -6.98 17.70 -8.20
CA ARG A 273 -6.33 18.49 -7.13
C ARG A 273 -7.26 19.50 -6.49
N ASP A 274 -8.24 20.01 -7.23
CA ASP A 274 -9.28 20.94 -6.75
C ASP A 274 -10.42 20.22 -6.01
N GLY A 275 -10.29 18.90 -5.78
CA GLY A 275 -11.21 18.11 -4.94
C GLY A 275 -12.28 17.34 -5.71
N TYR A 276 -12.18 17.25 -7.03
CA TYR A 276 -13.07 16.40 -7.81
C TYR A 276 -12.78 14.91 -7.56
N ALA A 277 -13.80 14.14 -7.22
CA ALA A 277 -13.74 12.69 -7.13
C ALA A 277 -14.03 12.08 -8.52
N PRO A 278 -13.04 11.48 -9.20
CA PRO A 278 -13.26 10.88 -10.50
C PRO A 278 -14.28 9.74 -10.45
N LYS A 279 -15.16 9.71 -11.46
CA LYS A 279 -16.20 8.68 -11.56
C LYS A 279 -15.71 7.50 -12.40
N VAL A 280 -15.74 6.30 -11.81
CA VAL A 280 -15.41 5.04 -12.47
C VAL A 280 -16.68 4.23 -12.72
N TYR A 281 -16.88 3.79 -13.95
CA TYR A 281 -17.88 2.79 -14.29
C TYR A 281 -17.31 1.40 -14.05
N LEU A 282 -17.97 0.61 -13.20
CA LEU A 282 -17.59 -0.75 -12.88
C LEU A 282 -18.44 -1.73 -13.71
N ALA A 283 -17.88 -2.18 -14.81
CA ALA A 283 -18.44 -3.20 -15.69
C ALA A 283 -18.07 -4.61 -15.21
N GLY A 284 -18.97 -5.56 -15.33
CA GLY A 284 -18.67 -6.95 -15.04
C GLY A 284 -19.93 -7.81 -14.88
N PRO A 285 -19.80 -9.14 -14.98
CA PRO A 285 -20.89 -10.05 -14.78
C PRO A 285 -21.35 -10.07 -13.30
N PHE A 286 -22.64 -10.29 -13.07
CA PHE A 286 -23.21 -10.35 -11.72
C PHE A 286 -24.31 -11.44 -11.62
N PHE A 287 -24.13 -12.53 -12.37
CA PHE A 287 -25.14 -13.60 -12.50
C PHE A 287 -24.93 -14.73 -11.50
N THR A 288 -23.74 -14.87 -10.94
CA THR A 288 -23.38 -15.87 -9.94
C THR A 288 -22.91 -15.22 -8.65
N LEU A 289 -22.90 -15.98 -7.54
CA LEU A 289 -22.39 -15.49 -6.25
C LEU A 289 -20.92 -15.07 -6.32
N ALA A 290 -20.10 -15.79 -7.08
CA ALA A 290 -18.68 -15.46 -7.25
C ALA A 290 -18.47 -14.13 -7.98
N GLU A 291 -19.21 -13.90 -9.05
CA GLU A 291 -19.21 -12.64 -9.79
C GLU A 291 -19.69 -11.47 -8.93
N LEU A 292 -20.83 -11.63 -8.24
CA LEU A 292 -21.34 -10.62 -7.30
C LEU A 292 -20.34 -10.29 -6.19
N TRP A 293 -19.63 -11.31 -5.68
CA TRP A 293 -18.60 -11.09 -4.67
C TRP A 293 -17.46 -10.24 -5.22
N LEU A 294 -16.97 -10.56 -6.43
CA LEU A 294 -15.87 -9.85 -7.07
C LEU A 294 -16.24 -8.41 -7.46
N VAL A 295 -17.44 -8.21 -8.04
CA VAL A 295 -17.99 -6.87 -8.33
C VAL A 295 -18.11 -6.04 -7.05
N GLY A 296 -18.68 -6.64 -5.99
CA GLY A 296 -18.81 -5.99 -4.69
C GLY A 296 -17.46 -5.67 -4.04
N GLN A 297 -16.45 -6.53 -4.20
CA GLN A 297 -15.09 -6.28 -3.72
C GLN A 297 -14.44 -5.13 -4.50
N ALA A 298 -14.49 -5.17 -5.83
CA ALA A 298 -13.92 -4.11 -6.67
C ALA A 298 -14.56 -2.74 -6.36
N ARG A 299 -15.88 -2.70 -6.18
CA ARG A 299 -16.59 -1.47 -5.80
C ARG A 299 -16.07 -0.92 -4.46
N ARG A 300 -15.92 -1.76 -3.45
CA ARG A 300 -15.39 -1.33 -2.13
C ARG A 300 -13.97 -0.80 -2.24
N ASP A 301 -13.11 -1.48 -2.98
CA ASP A 301 -11.71 -1.09 -3.10
C ASP A 301 -11.55 0.23 -3.88
N LEU A 302 -12.30 0.42 -4.97
CA LEU A 302 -12.29 1.67 -5.73
C LEU A 302 -12.83 2.86 -4.90
N LEU A 303 -13.94 2.66 -4.16
CA LEU A 303 -14.47 3.66 -3.23
C LEU A 303 -13.46 4.01 -2.12
N ALA A 304 -12.78 3.00 -1.55
CA ALA A 304 -11.75 3.21 -0.53
C ALA A 304 -10.54 3.99 -1.06
N MET A 305 -10.28 3.94 -2.37
CA MET A 305 -9.25 4.75 -3.04
C MET A 305 -9.71 6.19 -3.34
N GLY A 306 -10.95 6.55 -2.98
CA GLY A 306 -11.46 7.92 -3.12
C GLY A 306 -12.13 8.23 -4.46
N LEU A 307 -12.47 7.21 -5.23
CA LEU A 307 -13.22 7.35 -6.49
C LEU A 307 -14.74 7.35 -6.23
N ASP A 308 -15.50 7.98 -7.11
CA ASP A 308 -16.94 7.76 -7.24
C ASP A 308 -17.17 6.55 -8.16
N VAL A 309 -18.00 5.58 -7.76
CA VAL A 309 -18.16 4.32 -8.50
C VAL A 309 -19.61 4.10 -8.88
N PHE A 310 -19.87 4.11 -10.18
CA PHE A 310 -21.14 3.65 -10.74
C PHE A 310 -21.03 2.18 -11.13
N SER A 311 -21.93 1.35 -10.61
CA SER A 311 -22.02 -0.07 -10.91
C SER A 311 -23.45 -0.41 -11.31
N PRO A 312 -23.72 -0.96 -12.51
CA PRO A 312 -25.07 -1.31 -12.95
C PRO A 312 -25.87 -2.10 -11.93
N TYR A 313 -25.26 -3.12 -11.35
CA TYR A 313 -25.93 -3.95 -10.33
C TYR A 313 -26.38 -3.16 -9.10
N HIS A 314 -25.54 -2.22 -8.61
CA HIS A 314 -25.82 -1.49 -7.37
C HIS A 314 -26.67 -0.24 -7.57
N ASP A 315 -26.50 0.44 -8.71
CA ASP A 315 -27.06 1.77 -8.93
C ASP A 315 -28.28 1.77 -9.86
N VAL A 316 -28.41 0.74 -10.71
CA VAL A 316 -29.57 0.54 -11.59
C VAL A 316 -30.41 -0.65 -11.16
N GLY A 317 -29.78 -1.79 -10.87
CA GLY A 317 -30.43 -3.01 -10.43
C GLY A 317 -30.84 -3.93 -11.60
N LEU A 318 -31.67 -4.93 -11.31
CA LEU A 318 -32.19 -5.89 -12.30
C LEU A 318 -33.42 -5.32 -12.99
N GLY A 319 -33.53 -5.50 -14.29
CA GLY A 319 -34.71 -5.05 -15.08
C GLY A 319 -34.69 -5.59 -16.51
N SER A 320 -35.70 -5.21 -17.28
CA SER A 320 -35.72 -5.48 -18.72
C SER A 320 -34.72 -4.57 -19.45
N ALA A 321 -34.41 -4.89 -20.71
CA ALA A 321 -33.54 -4.03 -21.51
C ALA A 321 -34.05 -2.58 -21.58
N GLU A 322 -35.35 -2.37 -21.60
CA GLU A 322 -35.98 -1.04 -21.63
C GLU A 322 -35.77 -0.28 -20.30
N ASP A 323 -35.60 -0.98 -19.18
CA ASP A 323 -35.44 -0.38 -17.86
C ASP A 323 -33.99 0.01 -17.55
N VAL A 324 -33.00 -0.74 -18.07
CA VAL A 324 -31.61 -0.68 -17.59
C VAL A 324 -30.64 -0.09 -18.64
N VAL A 325 -30.77 -0.43 -19.93
CA VAL A 325 -29.74 -0.13 -20.95
C VAL A 325 -29.46 1.36 -21.09
N GLU A 326 -30.48 2.22 -21.11
CA GLU A 326 -30.28 3.66 -21.23
C GLU A 326 -29.46 4.22 -20.07
N LYS A 327 -29.74 3.77 -18.83
CA LYS A 327 -29.04 4.21 -17.60
C LYS A 327 -27.61 3.71 -17.57
N ASP A 328 -27.37 2.47 -18.01
CA ASP A 328 -26.02 1.89 -18.06
C ASP A 328 -25.16 2.63 -19.08
N LEU A 329 -25.67 2.90 -20.27
CA LEU A 329 -24.98 3.68 -21.30
C LEU A 329 -24.76 5.14 -20.87
N GLU A 330 -25.71 5.76 -20.16
CA GLU A 330 -25.53 7.07 -19.54
C GLU A 330 -24.41 7.03 -18.47
N GLY A 331 -24.37 5.97 -17.66
CA GLY A 331 -23.29 5.73 -16.70
C GLY A 331 -21.92 5.67 -17.36
N VAL A 332 -21.77 4.90 -18.45
CA VAL A 332 -20.53 4.86 -19.25
C VAL A 332 -20.22 6.23 -19.85
N HIS A 333 -21.23 6.94 -20.37
CA HIS A 333 -21.03 8.27 -20.97
C HIS A 333 -20.48 9.27 -19.94
N ASN A 334 -20.98 9.23 -18.71
CA ASN A 334 -20.67 10.18 -17.64
C ASN A 334 -19.47 9.78 -16.77
N CYS A 335 -18.86 8.61 -16.95
CA CYS A 335 -17.67 8.21 -16.21
C CYS A 335 -16.40 8.89 -16.73
N ASP A 336 -15.36 8.96 -15.91
CA ASP A 336 -14.02 9.38 -16.31
C ASP A 336 -13.19 8.19 -16.79
N ALA A 337 -13.35 7.00 -16.18
CA ALA A 337 -12.68 5.76 -16.57
C ALA A 337 -13.64 4.57 -16.41
N LEU A 338 -13.32 3.45 -17.06
CA LEU A 338 -14.05 2.19 -16.92
C LEU A 338 -13.12 1.11 -16.38
N PHE A 339 -13.56 0.43 -15.30
CA PHE A 339 -12.96 -0.81 -14.81
C PHE A 339 -13.84 -1.98 -15.21
N ALA A 340 -13.28 -2.95 -15.94
CA ALA A 340 -14.01 -4.12 -16.41
C ALA A 340 -13.48 -5.41 -15.79
N ILE A 341 -14.38 -6.21 -15.21
CA ILE A 341 -14.14 -7.59 -14.82
C ILE A 341 -14.50 -8.47 -16.03
N GLY A 342 -13.49 -9.10 -16.62
CA GLY A 342 -13.57 -9.67 -17.95
C GLY A 342 -13.61 -11.18 -18.05
N ASP A 343 -13.39 -11.92 -16.98
CA ASP A 343 -13.46 -13.39 -17.04
C ASP A 343 -14.87 -13.86 -17.48
N GLY A 344 -14.92 -14.77 -18.45
CA GLY A 344 -16.14 -15.25 -19.08
C GLY A 344 -16.65 -14.37 -20.23
N LEU A 345 -16.02 -13.24 -20.51
CA LEU A 345 -16.31 -12.34 -21.65
C LEU A 345 -17.80 -12.03 -21.81
N ASP A 346 -18.46 -11.64 -20.72
CA ASP A 346 -19.87 -11.28 -20.76
C ASP A 346 -20.17 -10.25 -21.84
N SER A 347 -21.21 -10.52 -22.64
CA SER A 347 -21.53 -9.70 -23.82
C SER A 347 -21.90 -8.26 -23.47
N GLY A 348 -22.52 -8.00 -22.32
CA GLY A 348 -22.84 -6.67 -21.81
C GLY A 348 -21.56 -5.91 -21.48
N THR A 349 -20.68 -6.53 -20.70
CA THR A 349 -19.36 -5.98 -20.34
C THR A 349 -18.53 -5.64 -21.58
N ILE A 350 -18.48 -6.53 -22.58
CA ILE A 350 -17.75 -6.27 -23.84
C ILE A 350 -18.35 -5.10 -24.62
N TYR A 351 -19.70 -4.99 -24.65
CA TYR A 351 -20.36 -3.86 -25.30
C TYR A 351 -20.02 -2.53 -24.60
N GLU A 352 -20.04 -2.49 -23.27
CA GLU A 352 -19.69 -1.31 -22.47
C GLU A 352 -18.24 -0.89 -22.66
N ILE A 353 -17.30 -1.84 -22.74
CA ILE A 353 -15.89 -1.58 -23.09
C ILE A 353 -15.80 -0.90 -24.46
N GLY A 354 -16.44 -1.48 -25.47
CA GLY A 354 -16.44 -0.93 -26.83
C GLY A 354 -17.03 0.49 -26.88
N TYR A 355 -18.12 0.71 -26.16
CA TYR A 355 -18.76 2.03 -26.07
C TYR A 355 -17.86 3.05 -25.35
N ALA A 356 -17.24 2.68 -24.23
CA ALA A 356 -16.30 3.54 -23.51
C ALA A 356 -15.10 3.94 -24.40
N ARG A 357 -14.54 2.98 -25.16
CA ARG A 357 -13.44 3.25 -26.09
C ARG A 357 -13.86 4.15 -27.26
N ALA A 358 -15.07 4.00 -27.77
CA ALA A 358 -15.64 4.91 -28.79
C ALA A 358 -15.78 6.36 -28.26
N LEU A 359 -15.94 6.53 -26.97
CA LEU A 359 -15.96 7.83 -26.28
C LEU A 359 -14.56 8.30 -25.84
N ASN A 360 -13.48 7.60 -26.23
CA ASN A 360 -12.10 7.85 -25.82
C ASN A 360 -11.87 7.79 -24.30
N LYS A 361 -12.66 7.03 -23.59
CA LYS A 361 -12.46 6.81 -22.14
C LYS A 361 -11.38 5.77 -21.90
N PRO A 362 -10.48 5.94 -20.91
CA PRO A 362 -9.56 4.89 -20.51
C PRO A 362 -10.33 3.70 -19.95
N VAL A 363 -9.86 2.51 -20.31
CA VAL A 363 -10.42 1.23 -19.85
C VAL A 363 -9.32 0.39 -19.24
N VAL A 364 -9.56 -0.11 -18.03
CA VAL A 364 -8.73 -1.13 -17.40
C VAL A 364 -9.53 -2.44 -17.37
N PHE A 365 -8.97 -3.46 -18.01
CA PHE A 365 -9.58 -4.78 -18.16
C PHE A 365 -8.83 -5.78 -17.30
N TYR A 366 -9.52 -6.35 -16.33
CA TYR A 366 -9.02 -7.39 -15.46
C TYR A 366 -9.62 -8.75 -15.85
N ALA A 367 -8.77 -9.72 -16.19
CA ALA A 367 -9.17 -11.10 -16.44
C ALA A 367 -8.01 -12.06 -16.14
N GLU A 368 -8.26 -13.11 -15.37
CA GLU A 368 -7.27 -14.11 -14.97
C GLU A 368 -7.18 -15.29 -15.96
N ASN A 369 -8.28 -15.65 -16.61
CA ASN A 369 -8.41 -16.93 -17.30
C ASN A 369 -8.59 -16.81 -18.83
N GLU A 370 -8.67 -15.58 -19.37
CA GLU A 370 -8.92 -15.37 -20.77
C GLU A 370 -7.66 -15.52 -21.63
N SER A 371 -7.80 -16.18 -22.79
CA SER A 371 -6.68 -16.36 -23.72
C SER A 371 -6.28 -15.03 -24.39
N ASN A 372 -5.04 -14.95 -24.87
CA ASN A 372 -4.58 -13.76 -25.64
C ASN A 372 -5.40 -13.57 -26.93
N GLU A 373 -5.92 -14.65 -27.55
CA GLU A 373 -6.76 -14.54 -28.74
C GLU A 373 -8.11 -13.89 -28.40
N ASP A 374 -8.71 -14.26 -27.28
CA ASP A 374 -10.00 -13.72 -26.85
C ASP A 374 -9.89 -12.24 -26.41
N LYS A 375 -8.75 -11.85 -25.82
CA LYS A 375 -8.46 -10.45 -25.43
C LYS A 375 -8.00 -9.55 -26.57
N LYS A 376 -7.74 -10.08 -27.77
CA LYS A 376 -7.10 -9.38 -28.88
C LYS A 376 -7.76 -8.04 -29.25
N MET A 377 -9.11 -8.01 -29.30
CA MET A 377 -9.84 -6.77 -29.61
C MET A 377 -9.73 -5.75 -28.48
N ILE A 378 -9.68 -6.19 -27.24
CA ILE A 378 -9.56 -5.34 -26.05
C ILE A 378 -8.16 -4.71 -26.01
N GLU A 379 -7.12 -5.54 -26.14
CA GLU A 379 -5.72 -5.09 -26.18
C GLU A 379 -5.46 -4.16 -27.38
N GLY A 380 -5.98 -4.51 -28.56
CA GLY A 380 -5.84 -3.70 -29.78
C GLY A 380 -6.63 -2.39 -29.77
N SER A 381 -7.52 -2.19 -28.79
CA SER A 381 -8.32 -0.97 -28.60
C SER A 381 -7.75 -0.03 -27.55
N ASP A 382 -6.47 -0.16 -27.21
CA ASP A 382 -5.81 0.69 -26.21
C ASP A 382 -6.39 0.54 -24.78
N CYS A 383 -6.95 -0.62 -24.45
CA CYS A 383 -7.31 -0.96 -23.09
C CYS A 383 -6.07 -1.43 -22.32
N ARG A 384 -5.93 -1.04 -21.07
CA ARG A 384 -4.95 -1.66 -20.19
C ARG A 384 -5.46 -3.02 -19.74
N THR A 385 -4.69 -4.06 -19.99
CA THR A 385 -5.07 -5.43 -19.58
C THR A 385 -4.14 -5.96 -18.50
N THR A 386 -4.68 -6.63 -17.50
CA THR A 386 -3.91 -7.27 -16.44
C THR A 386 -4.64 -8.49 -15.87
N ASP A 387 -3.88 -9.48 -15.43
CA ASP A 387 -4.32 -10.67 -14.70
C ASP A 387 -4.20 -10.55 -13.18
N ASP A 388 -3.73 -9.38 -12.70
CA ASP A 388 -3.54 -9.10 -11.28
C ASP A 388 -4.57 -8.07 -10.79
N TYR A 389 -5.41 -8.48 -9.85
CA TYR A 389 -6.49 -7.67 -9.32
C TYR A 389 -6.02 -6.36 -8.68
N VAL A 390 -4.95 -6.41 -7.88
CA VAL A 390 -4.42 -5.23 -7.19
C VAL A 390 -3.87 -4.23 -8.19
N SER A 391 -3.17 -4.72 -9.20
CA SER A 391 -2.66 -3.89 -10.31
C SER A 391 -3.80 -3.22 -11.08
N ALA A 392 -4.89 -3.95 -11.35
CA ALA A 392 -6.07 -3.41 -12.02
C ALA A 392 -6.71 -2.25 -11.24
N ILE A 393 -6.89 -2.41 -9.92
CA ILE A 393 -7.43 -1.34 -9.05
C ILE A 393 -6.52 -0.11 -9.09
N TYR A 394 -5.20 -0.28 -8.92
CA TYR A 394 -4.24 0.85 -8.94
C TYR A 394 -4.19 1.54 -10.30
N GLN A 395 -4.14 0.77 -11.40
CA GLN A 395 -4.16 1.33 -12.75
C GLN A 395 -5.44 2.13 -13.02
N THR A 396 -6.59 1.65 -12.53
CA THR A 396 -7.85 2.38 -12.66
C THR A 396 -7.81 3.73 -11.93
N VAL A 397 -7.25 3.77 -10.71
CA VAL A 397 -7.05 5.03 -9.99
C VAL A 397 -6.16 5.97 -10.79
N TRP A 398 -5.02 5.48 -11.29
CA TRP A 398 -4.07 6.29 -12.05
C TRP A 398 -4.66 6.84 -13.33
N GLU A 399 -5.44 6.04 -14.07
CA GLU A 399 -6.14 6.52 -15.27
C GLU A 399 -7.18 7.59 -14.91
N ALA A 400 -7.96 7.37 -13.86
CA ALA A 400 -9.06 8.27 -13.49
C ALA A 400 -8.59 9.63 -12.93
N VAL A 401 -7.49 9.69 -12.19
CA VAL A 401 -7.03 10.94 -11.55
C VAL A 401 -6.26 11.88 -12.49
N GLU A 402 -5.78 11.40 -13.62
CA GLU A 402 -5.04 12.22 -14.60
C GLU A 402 -5.93 12.91 -15.66
N ILE A 403 -7.26 12.66 -15.63
CA ILE A 403 -8.25 13.23 -16.59
C ILE A 403 -8.69 14.63 -16.20
#